data_10edb75ae2c02809bf3b07163efc24e3
#
_entry.id   10edb75ae2c02809bf3b07163efc24e3
#
_cell.length_a   1.000
_cell.length_b   1.000
_cell.length_c   1.000
_cell.angle_alpha   90.00
_cell.angle_beta   90.00
_cell.angle_gamma   90.00
#
_symmetry.space_group_name_H-M   'P 1'
#
loop_
_entity.id
_entity.type
_entity.pdbx_description
1 polymer ?
#
loop_
_entity_poly.entity_id
_entity_poly.type
_entity_poly.pdbx_seq_one_letter_code
_entity_poly.pdbx_strand_id
1 'polypeptide(L)'
;MGKAIEKIKLINIFEPEKEIELEAVIDTGATMLVLPQNVIDKLNLRKMREVKVRYANNKTEIKSIYGIVTVEMCGRAGEFNVLAEHEGAQPLVGQIILEQLDLIVDPSTRKVIPNPRSPEMPMVEVLTATSPNSGYAVRYRSPKPLRASHTRRT
;
A
#
# COMPACT_ATOMS: atom_id res chain seq x y z
N MET A 1 14.34 -21.86 6.37
CA MET A 1 12.96 -21.75 5.89
C MET A 1 12.90 -20.90 4.64
N GLY A 2 12.33 -21.39 3.56
CA GLY A 2 12.17 -20.64 2.31
C GLY A 2 11.14 -19.49 2.48
N LYS A 3 11.46 -18.34 1.91
CA LYS A 3 10.52 -17.22 1.85
C LYS A 3 9.46 -17.50 0.78
N ALA A 4 8.24 -17.01 0.99
CA ALA A 4 7.22 -17.00 -0.05
C ALA A 4 7.58 -15.94 -1.09
N ILE A 5 7.59 -16.32 -2.36
CA ILE A 5 7.85 -15.43 -3.49
C ILE A 5 6.63 -15.48 -4.40
N GLU A 6 6.13 -14.33 -4.76
CA GLU A 6 4.97 -14.21 -5.64
C GLU A 6 5.23 -13.25 -6.80
N LYS A 7 4.67 -13.58 -7.94
CA LYS A 7 4.66 -12.69 -9.09
C LYS A 7 3.60 -11.63 -8.89
N ILE A 8 3.98 -10.36 -9.01
CA ILE A 8 3.09 -9.22 -8.88
C ILE A 8 3.15 -8.34 -10.12
N LYS A 9 2.05 -7.69 -10.43
CA LYS A 9 1.98 -6.67 -11.47
C LYS A 9 1.77 -5.31 -10.80
N LEU A 10 2.61 -4.35 -11.18
CA LEU A 10 2.60 -3.00 -10.66
C LEU A 10 2.21 -2.04 -11.77
N ILE A 11 1.24 -1.17 -11.52
CA ILE A 11 0.73 -0.23 -12.50
C ILE A 11 0.64 1.16 -11.85
N ASN A 12 1.21 2.18 -12.52
CA ASN A 12 0.99 3.56 -12.09
C ASN A 12 -0.46 3.95 -12.38
N ILE A 13 -1.24 4.32 -11.36
CA ILE A 13 -2.66 4.61 -11.56
C ILE A 13 -2.93 5.85 -12.44
N PHE A 14 -1.99 6.79 -12.46
CA PHE A 14 -2.10 8.01 -13.27
C PHE A 14 -1.55 7.86 -14.68
N GLU A 15 -0.70 6.87 -14.89
CA GLU A 15 -0.10 6.53 -16.18
C GLU A 15 -0.17 5.01 -16.37
N PRO A 16 -1.35 4.45 -16.73
CA PRO A 16 -1.55 3.00 -16.77
C PRO A 16 -0.70 2.24 -17.77
N GLU A 17 -0.12 2.95 -18.75
CA GLU A 17 0.85 2.38 -19.67
C GLU A 17 2.20 2.05 -19.00
N LYS A 18 2.47 2.64 -17.85
CA LYS A 18 3.62 2.32 -17.02
C LYS A 18 3.27 1.15 -16.11
N GLU A 19 3.67 -0.03 -16.52
CA GLU A 19 3.46 -1.26 -15.77
C GLU A 19 4.71 -2.14 -15.77
N ILE A 20 4.90 -2.89 -14.71
CA ILE A 20 6.02 -3.82 -14.54
C ILE A 20 5.49 -5.07 -13.85
N GLU A 21 5.86 -6.24 -14.36
CA GLU A 21 5.73 -7.50 -13.64
C GLU A 21 7.07 -7.86 -13.00
N LEU A 22 7.04 -8.29 -11.77
CA LEU A 22 8.24 -8.75 -11.07
C LEU A 22 7.88 -9.76 -9.98
N GLU A 23 8.89 -10.45 -9.49
CA GLU A 23 8.77 -11.30 -8.32
C GLU A 23 9.09 -10.51 -7.05
N ALA A 24 8.25 -10.65 -6.04
CA ALA A 24 8.43 -10.01 -4.75
C ALA A 24 8.43 -11.05 -3.64
N VAL A 25 9.22 -10.80 -2.62
CA VAL A 25 9.19 -11.60 -1.39
C VAL A 25 8.01 -11.14 -0.54
N ILE A 26 7.24 -12.09 -0.06
CA ILE A 26 6.15 -11.83 0.89
C ILE A 26 6.76 -11.79 2.28
N ASP A 27 6.72 -10.61 2.89
CA ASP A 27 7.34 -10.37 4.19
C ASP A 27 6.31 -9.77 5.16
N THR A 28 5.75 -10.62 6.01
CA THR A 28 4.77 -10.19 7.02
C THR A 28 5.39 -9.35 8.12
N GLY A 29 6.71 -9.32 8.23
CA GLY A 29 7.44 -8.41 9.10
C GLY A 29 7.58 -6.98 8.55
N ALA A 30 7.34 -6.79 7.25
CA ALA A 30 7.28 -5.47 6.64
C ALA A 30 5.84 -4.95 6.66
N THR A 31 5.68 -3.63 6.79
CA THR A 31 4.35 -3.00 6.80
C THR A 31 3.87 -2.74 5.39
N MET A 32 4.71 -2.17 4.55
CA MET A 32 4.36 -1.60 3.25
C MET A 32 4.86 -2.45 2.08
N LEU A 33 4.44 -2.05 0.89
CA LEU A 33 5.13 -2.42 -0.34
C LEU A 33 6.48 -1.70 -0.37
N VAL A 34 7.55 -2.44 -0.62
CA VAL A 34 8.91 -1.91 -0.71
C VAL A 34 9.45 -2.21 -2.10
N LEU A 35 9.89 -1.20 -2.81
CA LEU A 35 10.46 -1.35 -4.14
C LEU A 35 11.83 -0.66 -4.23
N PRO A 36 12.76 -1.21 -5.03
CA PRO A 36 13.99 -0.51 -5.33
C PRO A 36 13.73 0.74 -6.17
N GLN A 37 14.56 1.75 -6.01
CA GLN A 37 14.40 3.06 -6.66
C GLN A 37 14.30 2.94 -8.19
N ASN A 38 15.06 2.05 -8.80
CA ASN A 38 15.02 1.87 -10.27
C ASN A 38 13.66 1.39 -10.78
N VAL A 39 12.93 0.58 -10.00
CA VAL A 39 11.57 0.16 -10.35
C VAL A 39 10.59 1.33 -10.20
N ILE A 40 10.72 2.09 -9.14
CA ILE A 40 9.91 3.29 -8.90
C ILE A 40 10.08 4.29 -10.04
N ASP A 41 11.31 4.50 -10.48
CA ASP A 41 11.63 5.42 -11.60
C ASP A 41 11.02 4.93 -12.92
N LYS A 42 11.10 3.64 -13.20
CA LYS A 42 10.47 3.06 -14.40
C LYS A 42 8.96 3.20 -14.41
N LEU A 43 8.32 3.12 -13.23
CA LEU A 43 6.89 3.32 -13.08
C LEU A 43 6.52 4.81 -13.07
N ASN A 44 7.50 5.71 -13.04
CA ASN A 44 7.30 7.15 -12.95
C ASN A 44 6.40 7.56 -11.79
N LEU A 45 6.56 6.91 -10.64
CA LEU A 45 5.81 7.26 -9.44
C LEU A 45 6.30 8.59 -8.86
N ARG A 46 5.39 9.31 -8.20
CA ARG A 46 5.69 10.60 -7.59
C ARG A 46 6.08 10.43 -6.13
N LYS A 47 7.11 11.16 -5.70
CA LYS A 47 7.46 11.27 -4.29
C LYS A 47 6.35 12.04 -3.56
N MET A 48 5.86 11.48 -2.47
CA MET A 48 4.77 12.05 -1.69
C MET A 48 5.24 12.63 -0.36
N ARG A 49 6.13 11.94 0.35
CA ARG A 49 6.64 12.36 1.66
C ARG A 49 7.85 11.51 2.06
N GLU A 50 8.41 11.88 3.18
CA GLU A 50 9.47 11.09 3.82
C GLU A 50 8.96 10.49 5.14
N VAL A 51 9.52 9.36 5.50
CA VAL A 51 9.22 8.66 6.76
C VAL A 51 10.51 8.15 7.37
N LYS A 52 10.49 7.98 8.69
CA LYS A 52 11.56 7.28 9.41
C LYS A 52 11.26 5.78 9.39
N VAL A 53 12.22 5.01 8.92
CA VAL A 53 12.13 3.54 8.88
C VAL A 53 13.07 2.97 9.92
N ARG A 54 12.58 2.04 10.71
CA ARG A 54 13.40 1.28 11.64
C ARG A 54 13.55 -0.14 11.10
N TYR A 55 14.78 -0.57 11.00
CA TYR A 55 15.14 -1.92 10.56
C TYR A 55 15.25 -2.89 11.73
N ALA A 56 15.32 -4.18 11.42
CA ALA A 56 15.41 -5.23 12.42
C ALA A 56 16.63 -5.09 13.38
N ASN A 57 17.71 -4.45 12.91
CA ASN A 57 18.90 -4.15 13.71
C ASN A 57 18.78 -2.86 14.55
N ASN A 58 17.58 -2.31 14.68
CA ASN A 58 17.28 -1.03 15.35
C ASN A 58 17.89 0.23 14.71
N LYS A 59 18.58 0.12 13.59
CA LYS A 59 19.00 1.30 12.83
C LYS A 59 17.80 1.97 12.22
N THR A 60 17.84 3.30 12.17
CA THR A 60 16.79 4.11 11.54
C THR A 60 17.36 4.90 10.37
N GLU A 61 16.57 5.05 9.33
CA GLU A 61 16.91 5.87 8.17
C GLU A 61 15.68 6.65 7.72
N ILE A 62 15.92 7.78 7.07
CA ILE A 62 14.84 8.52 6.39
C ILE A 62 14.71 7.97 4.98
N LYS A 63 13.51 7.52 4.63
CA LYS A 63 13.17 6.98 3.31
C LYS A 63 12.01 7.74 2.71
N SER A 64 11.90 7.68 1.40
CA SER A 64 10.84 8.36 0.66
C SER A 64 9.67 7.41 0.36
N ILE A 65 8.46 7.94 0.47
CA ILE A 65 7.23 7.28 0.07
C ILE A 65 6.82 7.82 -1.30
N TYR A 66 6.53 6.91 -2.20
CA TYR A 66 6.04 7.20 -3.55
C TYR A 66 4.62 6.67 -3.72
N GLY A 67 3.92 7.14 -4.69
CA GLY A 67 2.60 6.63 -5.02
C GLY A 67 2.05 7.20 -6.31
N ILE A 68 0.92 6.73 -6.67
CA ILE A 68 0.16 5.58 -6.15
C ILE A 68 0.28 4.46 -7.17
N VAL A 69 0.46 3.25 -6.71
CA VAL A 69 0.61 2.09 -7.58
C VAL A 69 -0.52 1.09 -7.33
N THR A 70 -1.07 0.53 -8.41
CA THR A 70 -1.94 -0.64 -8.33
C THR A 70 -1.05 -1.89 -8.22
N VAL A 71 -1.33 -2.72 -7.25
CA VAL A 71 -0.72 -4.05 -7.11
C VAL A 71 -1.74 -5.09 -7.49
N GLU A 72 -1.44 -5.90 -8.49
CA GLU A 72 -2.20 -7.09 -8.83
C GLU A 72 -1.44 -8.33 -8.37
N MET A 73 -2.08 -9.16 -7.58
CA MET A 73 -1.50 -10.38 -7.05
C MET A 73 -2.61 -11.39 -6.76
N CYS A 74 -2.41 -12.64 -7.17
CA CYS A 74 -3.36 -13.74 -6.93
C CYS A 74 -4.79 -13.42 -7.39
N GLY A 75 -4.92 -12.74 -8.52
CA GLY A 75 -6.22 -12.36 -9.10
C GLY A 75 -6.93 -11.21 -8.38
N ARG A 76 -6.28 -10.55 -7.43
CA ARG A 76 -6.82 -9.41 -6.68
C ARG A 76 -5.95 -8.18 -6.89
N ALA A 77 -6.56 -7.00 -6.82
CA ALA A 77 -5.89 -5.74 -7.06
C ALA A 77 -6.29 -4.68 -6.03
N GLY A 78 -5.36 -3.79 -5.73
CA GLY A 78 -5.60 -2.64 -4.86
C GLY A 78 -4.52 -1.58 -5.06
N GLU A 79 -4.77 -0.40 -4.53
CA GLU A 79 -3.89 0.76 -4.67
C GLU A 79 -3.10 0.98 -3.38
N PHE A 80 -1.81 1.26 -3.54
CA PHE A 80 -0.89 1.37 -2.39
C PHE A 80 0.16 2.44 -2.60
N ASN A 81 0.68 2.91 -1.48
CA ASN A 81 1.93 3.66 -1.43
C ASN A 81 3.12 2.71 -1.39
N VAL A 82 4.27 3.21 -1.79
CA VAL A 82 5.50 2.44 -1.92
C VAL A 82 6.60 3.09 -1.10
N LEU A 83 7.31 2.29 -0.31
CA LEU A 83 8.55 2.69 0.34
C LEU A 83 9.71 2.46 -0.63
N ALA A 84 10.50 3.50 -0.89
CA ALA A 84 11.65 3.41 -1.76
C ALA A 84 12.88 2.89 -0.99
N GLU A 85 13.47 1.83 -1.51
CA GLU A 85 14.76 1.33 -1.08
C GLU A 85 15.82 1.59 -2.15
N HIS A 86 17.08 1.35 -1.80
CA HIS A 86 18.19 1.54 -2.74
C HIS A 86 18.03 0.69 -4.00
N GLU A 87 18.66 1.11 -5.07
CA GLU A 87 18.69 0.36 -6.32
C GLU A 87 19.23 -1.05 -6.08
N GLY A 88 18.57 -2.04 -6.66
CA GLY A 88 18.92 -3.45 -6.47
C GLY A 88 18.37 -4.10 -5.21
N ALA A 89 17.65 -3.37 -4.34
CA ALA A 89 16.97 -3.96 -3.20
C ALA A 89 15.89 -4.95 -3.64
N GLN A 90 15.66 -5.96 -2.80
CA GLN A 90 14.62 -6.97 -3.04
C GLN A 90 13.23 -6.32 -2.92
N PRO A 91 12.35 -6.45 -3.92
CA PRO A 91 10.94 -6.08 -3.75
C PRO A 91 10.28 -6.89 -2.64
N LEU A 92 9.55 -6.20 -1.75
CA LEU A 92 8.85 -6.82 -0.62
C LEU A 92 7.38 -6.43 -0.65
N VAL A 93 6.52 -7.41 -0.42
CA VAL A 93 5.09 -7.19 -0.17
C VAL A 93 4.86 -7.33 1.33
N GLY A 94 4.50 -6.24 1.96
CA GLY A 94 4.27 -6.19 3.40
C GLY A 94 2.83 -6.52 3.80
N GLN A 95 2.58 -6.43 5.10
CA GLN A 95 1.32 -6.85 5.72
C GLN A 95 0.10 -6.06 5.22
N ILE A 96 0.24 -4.74 4.99
CA ILE A 96 -0.87 -3.90 4.52
C ILE A 96 -1.45 -4.44 3.21
N ILE A 97 -0.60 -4.88 2.29
CA ILE A 97 -1.05 -5.40 0.99
C ILE A 97 -1.85 -6.69 1.18
N LEU A 98 -1.34 -7.60 2.00
CA LEU A 98 -2.02 -8.86 2.28
C LEU A 98 -3.38 -8.63 2.95
N GLU A 99 -3.44 -7.73 3.92
CA GLU A 99 -4.70 -7.40 4.61
C GLU A 99 -5.72 -6.75 3.68
N GLN A 100 -5.30 -5.77 2.89
CA GLN A 100 -6.23 -5.06 2.01
C GLN A 100 -6.75 -5.95 0.87
N LEU A 101 -5.91 -6.83 0.33
CA LEU A 101 -6.31 -7.78 -0.71
C LEU A 101 -6.94 -9.05 -0.13
N ASP A 102 -6.97 -9.15 1.19
CA ASP A 102 -7.49 -10.30 1.93
C ASP A 102 -6.88 -11.62 1.45
N LEU A 103 -5.55 -11.62 1.46
CA LEU A 103 -4.71 -12.74 1.07
C LEU A 103 -3.99 -13.29 2.31
N ILE A 104 -3.75 -14.57 2.30
CA ILE A 104 -2.96 -15.24 3.34
C ILE A 104 -1.81 -16.03 2.72
N VAL A 105 -0.78 -16.28 3.51
CA VAL A 105 0.28 -17.23 3.14
C VAL A 105 -0.12 -18.59 3.68
N ASP A 106 -0.32 -19.54 2.78
CA ASP A 106 -0.58 -20.93 3.16
C ASP A 106 0.71 -21.51 3.75
N PRO A 107 0.72 -21.91 5.03
CA PRO A 107 1.93 -22.39 5.68
C PRO A 107 2.42 -23.74 5.12
N SER A 108 1.55 -24.53 4.53
CA SER A 108 1.91 -25.85 3.97
C SER A 108 2.59 -25.73 2.60
N THR A 109 2.12 -24.85 1.74
CA THR A 109 2.64 -24.65 0.38
C THR A 109 3.57 -23.45 0.25
N ARG A 110 3.55 -22.54 1.23
CA ARG A 110 4.24 -21.23 1.20
C ARG A 110 3.82 -20.34 0.04
N LYS A 111 2.62 -20.55 -0.46
CA LYS A 111 2.02 -19.72 -1.51
C LYS A 111 1.02 -18.75 -0.91
N VAL A 112 0.90 -17.62 -1.55
CA VAL A 112 -0.16 -16.66 -1.24
C VAL A 112 -1.44 -17.12 -1.92
N ILE A 113 -2.50 -17.16 -1.14
CA ILE A 113 -3.82 -17.58 -1.61
C ILE A 113 -4.88 -16.60 -1.12
N PRO A 114 -6.02 -16.49 -1.81
CA PRO A 114 -7.17 -15.79 -1.25
C PRO A 114 -7.55 -16.37 0.11
N ASN A 115 -7.93 -15.50 1.05
CA ASN A 115 -8.39 -15.96 2.36
C ASN A 115 -9.59 -16.89 2.15
N PRO A 116 -9.58 -18.12 2.72
CA PRO A 116 -10.67 -19.08 2.55
C PRO A 116 -12.04 -18.57 2.99
N ARG A 117 -12.10 -17.60 3.91
CA ARG A 117 -13.35 -16.94 4.34
C ARG A 117 -13.97 -16.05 3.26
N SER A 118 -13.20 -15.68 2.24
CA SER A 118 -13.58 -14.72 1.20
C SER A 118 -13.05 -15.16 -0.16
N PRO A 119 -13.49 -16.34 -0.69
CA PRO A 119 -12.90 -16.90 -1.90
C PRO A 119 -13.24 -16.11 -3.17
N GLU A 120 -14.32 -15.33 -3.18
CA GLU A 120 -14.81 -14.64 -4.37
C GLU A 120 -14.22 -13.24 -4.56
N MET A 121 -14.06 -12.50 -3.46
CA MET A 121 -13.52 -11.13 -3.46
C MET A 121 -12.95 -10.77 -2.09
N PRO A 122 -12.07 -9.77 -2.00
CA PRO A 122 -11.56 -9.31 -0.71
C PRO A 122 -12.68 -8.91 0.24
N MET A 123 -12.56 -9.31 1.50
CA MET A 123 -13.47 -8.91 2.56
C MET A 123 -12.76 -7.92 3.48
N VAL A 124 -13.37 -6.77 3.71
CA VAL A 124 -12.92 -5.79 4.70
C VAL A 124 -13.85 -5.85 5.89
N GLU A 125 -13.30 -6.05 7.07
CA GLU A 125 -14.08 -6.09 8.31
C GLU A 125 -14.12 -4.71 8.97
N VAL A 126 -15.31 -4.31 9.41
CA VAL A 126 -15.53 -3.07 10.16
C VAL A 126 -16.22 -3.46 11.47
N LEU A 127 -15.44 -4.05 12.36
CA LEU A 127 -15.96 -4.70 13.58
C LEU A 127 -16.34 -3.70 14.68
N THR A 128 -15.84 -2.47 14.60
CA THR A 128 -16.14 -1.41 15.55
C THR A 128 -17.29 -0.51 15.12
N ALA A 129 -17.75 -0.64 13.86
CA ALA A 129 -18.89 0.11 13.37
C ALA A 129 -20.16 -0.51 13.95
N THR A 130 -20.92 0.33 14.60
CA THR A 130 -22.22 -0.05 15.12
C THR A 130 -23.27 0.10 14.01
N SER A 131 -24.40 -0.60 14.16
CA SER A 131 -25.50 -0.52 13.20
C SER A 131 -25.96 0.94 13.00
N PRO A 132 -26.58 1.30 11.86
CA PRO A 132 -27.06 2.66 11.58
C PRO A 132 -27.95 3.26 12.67
N ASN A 133 -28.50 2.45 13.57
CA ASN A 133 -29.39 2.86 14.65
C ASN A 133 -28.69 3.14 16.00
N SER A 134 -27.36 3.09 16.04
CA SER A 134 -26.62 3.30 17.28
C SER A 134 -26.22 4.76 17.42
N GLY A 135 -27.06 5.64 17.74
CA GLY A 135 -26.88 6.99 18.28
C GLY A 135 -25.60 7.82 18.08
N TYR A 136 -24.65 7.37 17.30
CA TYR A 136 -23.45 8.11 16.95
C TYR A 136 -23.71 9.03 15.75
N ALA A 137 -24.06 10.29 16.06
CA ALA A 137 -24.13 11.30 15.01
C ALA A 137 -22.71 11.81 14.73
N VAL A 138 -22.18 11.52 13.55
CA VAL A 138 -20.97 12.21 13.05
C VAL A 138 -21.36 13.65 12.73
N ARG A 139 -20.92 14.60 13.56
CA ARG A 139 -21.10 16.01 13.25
C ARG A 139 -20.08 16.42 12.21
N TYR A 140 -20.52 16.56 10.99
CA TYR A 140 -19.75 17.21 9.94
C TYR A 140 -19.59 18.69 10.26
N ARG A 141 -18.37 19.14 10.53
CA ARG A 141 -18.05 20.55 10.45
C ARG A 141 -17.77 20.86 9.00
N SER A 142 -18.64 21.63 8.39
CA SER A 142 -18.32 22.23 7.09
C SER A 142 -17.04 23.05 7.21
N PRO A 143 -16.09 22.92 6.29
CA PRO A 143 -14.93 23.80 6.29
C PRO A 143 -15.40 25.26 6.21
N LYS A 144 -14.83 26.13 7.07
CA LYS A 144 -15.12 27.55 6.97
C LYS A 144 -14.72 28.02 5.59
N PRO A 145 -15.57 28.82 4.90
CA PRO A 145 -15.18 29.41 3.64
C PRO A 145 -13.89 30.22 3.84
N LEU A 146 -12.95 30.06 2.94
CA LEU A 146 -11.75 30.87 2.90
C LEU A 146 -12.19 32.34 2.83
N ARG A 147 -11.77 33.15 3.81
CA ARG A 147 -11.96 34.61 3.72
C ARG A 147 -11.24 35.08 2.47
N ALA A 148 -12.01 35.69 1.55
CA ALA A 148 -11.41 36.38 0.44
C ALA A 148 -10.50 37.48 1.02
N SER A 149 -9.21 37.44 0.68
CA SER A 149 -8.30 38.51 1.02
C SER A 149 -8.73 39.73 0.25
N HIS A 150 -9.29 40.73 0.97
CA HIS A 150 -9.52 42.04 0.39
C HIS A 150 -8.15 42.70 0.22
N THR A 151 -7.57 42.61 -0.97
CA THR A 151 -6.53 43.54 -1.38
C THR A 151 -7.18 44.93 -1.51
N ARG A 152 -6.99 45.78 -0.51
CA ARG A 152 -7.26 47.20 -0.70
C ARG A 152 -6.29 47.72 -1.77
N ARG A 153 -6.82 48.00 -2.94
CA ARG A 153 -6.13 48.90 -3.88
C ARG A 153 -6.23 50.31 -3.32
N THR A 154 -5.10 50.83 -2.90
CA THR A 154 -4.93 52.26 -2.75
C THR A 154 -4.63 52.86 -4.09
#